data_ce999e1db0378a90541e95f3db40c43a
#
_entry.id   ce999e1db0378a90541e95f3db40c43a
#
_cell.length_a   1.000
_cell.length_b   1.000
_cell.length_c   1.000
_cell.angle_alpha   90.00
_cell.angle_beta   90.00
_cell.angle_gamma   90.00
#
_symmetry.space_group_name_H-M   'P 1'
#
loop_
_entity.id
_entity.type
_entity.pdbx_description
1 polymer ?
#
loop_
_entity_poly.entity_id
_entity_poly.type
_entity_poly.pdbx_seq_one_letter_code
_entity_poly.pdbx_strand_id
1 'polypeptide(L)'
;MIQRTVLVVLFDGVQSLDATGPMEVFAGASRAPGVSYDLRTASLDGGPVRATSGLTLMPDSSLAEAPVPHTLLVPGGHGTRSSHPELTAWLRAHAPRAERLVSVCTGALLLAEAGLLDGHRVTTHWNYCEQLARDFPDVHVDPDPIFVRDGKLATSAGVTAGIDLALALVEEDHGRDLALTVARHLVVFLRRPGNQAQFSAQLSAQTAQREPLREVQHWITQHPDADLAVDSLAARARLSPRHFARAFRAETGTTPGRYVDRVRLEHARRLLEDTSEPVERIARASGYGTPEAMRRAFVKALATAPAEYRRRFRTPMSTT
;
A
#
# COMPACT_ATOMS: atom_id res chain seq x y z
N MET A 1 -4.41 -15.16 -29.27
CA MET A 1 -4.34 -14.78 -27.85
C MET A 1 -2.98 -14.15 -27.62
N ILE A 2 -2.93 -12.95 -27.06
CA ILE A 2 -1.64 -12.34 -26.64
C ILE A 2 -1.33 -12.90 -25.27
N GLN A 3 -0.27 -13.70 -25.18
CA GLN A 3 0.25 -14.21 -23.91
C GLN A 3 1.15 -13.14 -23.28
N ARG A 4 0.89 -12.78 -22.02
CA ARG A 4 1.70 -11.82 -21.25
C ARG A 4 2.55 -12.58 -20.24
N THR A 5 3.86 -12.61 -20.45
CA THR A 5 4.77 -13.20 -19.45
C THR A 5 4.96 -12.26 -18.27
N VAL A 6 4.72 -12.76 -17.05
CA VAL A 6 5.00 -12.09 -15.78
C VAL A 6 6.17 -12.82 -15.14
N LEU A 7 7.32 -12.15 -15.08
CA LEU A 7 8.51 -12.69 -14.43
C LEU A 7 8.65 -12.10 -13.02
N VAL A 8 8.68 -12.97 -12.03
CA VAL A 8 8.89 -12.61 -10.61
C VAL A 8 10.32 -12.94 -10.22
N VAL A 9 11.04 -11.93 -9.78
CA VAL A 9 12.43 -12.08 -9.32
C VAL A 9 12.46 -12.60 -7.90
N LEU A 10 13.16 -13.70 -7.65
CA LEU A 10 13.33 -14.29 -6.34
C LEU A 10 14.76 -14.16 -5.85
N PHE A 11 14.94 -13.91 -4.56
CA PHE A 11 16.23 -13.77 -3.89
C PHE A 11 16.10 -14.14 -2.41
N ASP A 12 17.19 -14.50 -1.77
CA ASP A 12 17.18 -14.84 -0.34
C ASP A 12 16.68 -13.69 0.50
N GLY A 13 15.79 -14.00 1.44
CA GLY A 13 15.12 -13.01 2.28
C GLY A 13 13.95 -12.29 1.58
N VAL A 14 13.45 -12.81 0.44
CA VAL A 14 12.24 -12.30 -0.20
C VAL A 14 11.02 -12.45 0.74
N GLN A 15 10.13 -11.48 0.74
CA GLN A 15 8.83 -11.60 1.39
C GLN A 15 7.93 -12.47 0.50
N SER A 16 7.60 -13.67 0.94
CA SER A 16 6.85 -14.64 0.13
C SER A 16 5.53 -14.09 -0.42
N LEU A 17 4.77 -13.34 0.40
CA LEU A 17 3.49 -12.77 -0.03
C LEU A 17 3.64 -11.67 -1.09
N ASP A 18 4.77 -10.95 -1.12
CA ASP A 18 5.06 -9.94 -2.14
C ASP A 18 5.22 -10.58 -3.54
N ALA A 19 5.64 -11.83 -3.59
CA ALA A 19 5.72 -12.63 -4.81
C ALA A 19 4.41 -13.37 -5.09
N THR A 20 3.94 -14.18 -4.13
CA THR A 20 2.80 -15.07 -4.32
C THR A 20 1.46 -14.35 -4.43
N GLY A 21 1.27 -13.23 -3.71
CA GLY A 21 0.03 -12.45 -3.77
C GLY A 21 -0.31 -11.95 -5.18
N PRO A 22 0.58 -11.21 -5.85
CA PRO A 22 0.38 -10.83 -7.25
C PRO A 22 0.27 -12.03 -8.20
N MET A 23 1.04 -13.10 -7.98
CA MET A 23 0.97 -14.31 -8.82
C MET A 23 -0.42 -14.94 -8.76
N GLU A 24 -1.04 -15.06 -7.57
CA GLU A 24 -2.39 -15.57 -7.43
C GLU A 24 -3.44 -14.74 -8.17
N VAL A 25 -3.26 -13.42 -8.25
CA VAL A 25 -4.14 -12.53 -9.02
C VAL A 25 -4.04 -12.84 -10.52
N PHE A 26 -2.82 -12.88 -11.08
CA PHE A 26 -2.62 -13.16 -12.50
C PHE A 26 -3.02 -14.59 -12.87
N ALA A 27 -2.75 -15.58 -11.98
CA ALA A 27 -3.20 -16.96 -12.15
C ALA A 27 -4.73 -17.06 -12.15
N GLY A 28 -5.39 -16.33 -11.23
CA GLY A 28 -6.84 -16.22 -11.16
C GLY A 28 -7.45 -15.64 -12.44
N ALA A 29 -6.83 -14.59 -12.99
CA ALA A 29 -7.26 -13.97 -14.25
C ALA A 29 -7.12 -14.92 -15.44
N SER A 30 -6.08 -15.73 -15.48
CA SER A 30 -5.82 -16.69 -16.56
C SER A 30 -6.83 -17.84 -16.65
N ARG A 31 -7.72 -17.97 -15.66
CA ARG A 31 -8.85 -18.94 -15.72
C ARG A 31 -9.97 -18.48 -16.66
N ALA A 32 -9.99 -17.20 -17.02
CA ALA A 32 -10.99 -16.66 -17.93
C ALA A 32 -10.67 -17.02 -19.40
N PRO A 33 -11.67 -17.35 -20.22
CA PRO A 33 -11.45 -17.63 -21.64
C PRO A 33 -10.79 -16.44 -22.34
N GLY A 34 -9.76 -16.71 -23.12
CA GLY A 34 -9.07 -15.67 -23.91
C GLY A 34 -8.02 -14.86 -23.15
N VAL A 35 -7.84 -15.10 -21.86
CA VAL A 35 -6.81 -14.46 -21.02
C VAL A 35 -5.66 -15.43 -20.77
N SER A 36 -4.41 -14.97 -20.94
CA SER A 36 -3.22 -15.81 -20.70
C SER A 36 -2.09 -14.98 -20.10
N TYR A 37 -1.80 -15.22 -18.81
CA TYR A 37 -0.57 -14.80 -18.16
C TYR A 37 0.34 -16.02 -18.00
N ASP A 38 1.54 -15.94 -18.56
CA ASP A 38 2.61 -16.94 -18.37
C ASP A 38 3.43 -16.51 -17.14
N LEU A 39 3.19 -17.16 -16.02
CA LEU A 39 3.84 -16.83 -14.75
C LEU A 39 5.16 -17.56 -14.65
N ARG A 40 6.23 -16.80 -14.47
CA ARG A 40 7.59 -17.33 -14.34
C ARG A 40 8.26 -16.75 -13.12
N THR A 41 9.08 -17.56 -12.49
CA THR A 41 9.92 -17.17 -11.37
C THR A 41 11.38 -17.42 -11.72
N ALA A 42 12.28 -16.49 -11.34
CA ALA A 42 13.71 -16.70 -11.53
C ALA A 42 14.50 -16.15 -10.35
N SER A 43 15.56 -16.86 -9.99
CA SER A 43 16.61 -16.37 -9.08
C SER A 43 17.92 -16.18 -9.84
N LEU A 44 18.93 -15.57 -9.20
CA LEU A 44 20.17 -15.21 -9.86
C LEU A 44 20.84 -16.42 -10.55
N ASP A 45 20.89 -17.53 -9.85
CA ASP A 45 21.52 -18.80 -10.27
C ASP A 45 20.53 -19.92 -10.59
N GLY A 46 19.21 -19.69 -10.45
CA GLY A 46 18.18 -20.71 -10.60
C GLY A 46 18.03 -21.63 -9.37
N GLY A 47 18.81 -21.40 -8.35
CA GLY A 47 18.75 -22.17 -7.10
C GLY A 47 17.59 -21.77 -6.20
N PRO A 48 17.24 -22.63 -5.20
CA PRO A 48 16.19 -22.34 -4.25
C PRO A 48 16.55 -21.14 -3.39
N VAL A 49 15.53 -20.30 -3.08
CA VAL A 49 15.67 -19.13 -2.21
C VAL A 49 14.86 -19.30 -0.94
N ARG A 50 15.39 -18.78 0.17
CA ARG A 50 14.70 -18.82 1.46
C ARG A 50 13.98 -17.49 1.71
N ALA A 51 12.66 -17.53 1.80
CA ALA A 51 11.85 -16.38 2.11
C ALA A 51 11.96 -15.98 3.60
N THR A 52 11.59 -14.72 3.92
CA THR A 52 11.56 -14.20 5.30
C THR A 52 10.64 -15.00 6.24
N SER A 53 9.59 -15.64 5.67
CA SER A 53 8.67 -16.52 6.39
C SER A 53 9.27 -17.89 6.74
N GLY A 54 10.47 -18.20 6.24
CA GLY A 54 11.10 -19.52 6.39
C GLY A 54 10.71 -20.53 5.29
N LEU A 55 9.80 -20.17 4.38
CA LEU A 55 9.52 -21.01 3.20
C LEU A 55 10.72 -21.02 2.27
N THR A 56 10.96 -22.18 1.64
CA THR A 56 11.89 -22.30 0.52
C THR A 56 11.09 -22.26 -0.77
N LEU A 57 11.43 -21.34 -1.65
CA LEU A 57 10.83 -21.19 -2.97
C LEU A 57 11.82 -21.73 -4.02
N MET A 58 11.34 -22.57 -4.92
CA MET A 58 12.11 -23.08 -6.05
C MET A 58 11.72 -22.23 -7.29
N PRO A 59 12.64 -21.45 -7.87
CA PRO A 59 12.37 -20.74 -9.11
C PRO A 59 12.29 -21.69 -10.31
N ASP A 60 11.67 -21.23 -11.40
CA ASP A 60 11.58 -22.00 -12.66
C ASP A 60 12.92 -22.01 -13.41
N SER A 61 13.73 -20.94 -13.28
CA SER A 61 15.00 -20.82 -13.99
C SER A 61 15.96 -19.85 -13.29
N SER A 62 17.17 -19.77 -13.82
CA SER A 62 18.08 -18.65 -13.54
C SER A 62 17.61 -17.37 -14.23
N LEU A 63 18.01 -16.21 -13.71
CA LEU A 63 17.77 -14.91 -14.36
C LEU A 63 18.44 -14.81 -15.75
N ALA A 64 19.54 -15.54 -15.96
CA ALA A 64 20.24 -15.56 -17.25
C ALA A 64 19.41 -16.27 -18.34
N GLU A 65 18.60 -17.26 -17.96
CA GLU A 65 17.75 -18.04 -18.85
C GLU A 65 16.32 -17.52 -18.94
N ALA A 66 15.96 -16.56 -18.08
CA ALA A 66 14.61 -16.03 -18.02
C ALA A 66 14.21 -15.32 -19.32
N PRO A 67 12.98 -15.49 -19.81
CA PRO A 67 12.50 -14.80 -21.00
C PRO A 67 12.36 -13.30 -20.73
N VAL A 68 12.37 -12.48 -21.80
CA VAL A 68 12.02 -11.06 -21.69
C VAL A 68 10.55 -10.96 -21.32
N PRO A 69 10.21 -10.43 -20.14
CA PRO A 69 8.82 -10.40 -19.68
C PRO A 69 8.04 -9.22 -20.25
N HIS A 70 6.72 -9.38 -20.39
CA HIS A 70 5.80 -8.25 -20.48
C HIS A 70 5.81 -7.46 -19.16
N THR A 71 5.72 -8.16 -18.04
CA THR A 71 5.74 -7.57 -16.69
C THR A 71 6.89 -8.16 -15.88
N LEU A 72 7.84 -7.33 -15.48
CA LEU A 72 8.88 -7.69 -14.52
C LEU A 72 8.47 -7.25 -13.12
N LEU A 73 8.32 -8.19 -12.18
CA LEU A 73 7.92 -7.94 -10.81
C LEU A 73 9.07 -8.21 -9.85
N VAL A 74 9.42 -7.19 -9.08
CA VAL A 74 10.48 -7.22 -8.06
C VAL A 74 9.83 -7.12 -6.68
N PRO A 75 9.71 -8.22 -5.93
CA PRO A 75 9.18 -8.23 -4.58
C PRO A 75 10.15 -7.61 -3.58
N GLY A 76 9.63 -7.27 -2.39
CA GLY A 76 10.44 -6.84 -1.27
C GLY A 76 10.82 -7.98 -0.32
N GLY A 77 11.33 -7.61 0.83
CA GLY A 77 11.71 -8.53 1.90
C GLY A 77 12.96 -8.07 2.64
N HIS A 78 13.38 -8.84 3.62
CA HIS A 78 14.59 -8.53 4.38
C HIS A 78 15.85 -8.55 3.50
N GLY A 79 15.86 -9.38 2.46
CA GLY A 79 16.97 -9.48 1.52
C GLY A 79 17.30 -8.15 0.83
N THR A 80 16.32 -7.29 0.57
CA THR A 80 16.55 -5.98 -0.09
C THR A 80 17.38 -4.99 0.75
N ARG A 81 17.71 -5.33 1.99
CA ARG A 81 18.56 -4.53 2.88
C ARG A 81 20.04 -4.89 2.78
N SER A 82 20.36 -5.96 2.09
CA SER A 82 21.71 -6.39 1.78
C SER A 82 22.10 -5.92 0.38
N SER A 83 23.36 -5.74 0.14
CA SER A 83 23.84 -5.40 -1.23
C SER A 83 23.69 -6.62 -2.14
N HIS A 84 23.08 -6.40 -3.30
CA HIS A 84 22.90 -7.40 -4.36
C HIS A 84 23.45 -6.90 -5.69
N PRO A 85 24.78 -6.68 -5.82
CA PRO A 85 25.36 -6.01 -6.99
C PRO A 85 25.06 -6.74 -8.31
N GLU A 86 25.07 -8.08 -8.31
CA GLU A 86 24.77 -8.88 -9.49
C GLU A 86 23.29 -8.78 -9.88
N LEU A 87 22.37 -8.85 -8.91
CA LEU A 87 20.94 -8.68 -9.14
C LEU A 87 20.62 -7.26 -9.62
N THR A 88 21.22 -6.25 -8.99
CA THR A 88 21.05 -4.84 -9.36
C THR A 88 21.58 -4.57 -10.77
N ALA A 89 22.73 -5.15 -11.13
CA ALA A 89 23.29 -5.06 -12.49
C ALA A 89 22.38 -5.74 -13.52
N TRP A 90 21.84 -6.92 -13.17
CA TRP A 90 20.88 -7.61 -14.04
C TRP A 90 19.60 -6.79 -14.25
N LEU A 91 19.02 -6.24 -13.16
CA LEU A 91 17.84 -5.38 -13.23
C LEU A 91 18.08 -4.16 -14.12
N ARG A 92 19.21 -3.47 -13.97
CA ARG A 92 19.59 -2.31 -14.80
C ARG A 92 19.64 -2.66 -16.28
N ALA A 93 20.16 -3.83 -16.62
CA ALA A 93 20.33 -4.27 -18.01
C ALA A 93 19.02 -4.78 -18.64
N HIS A 94 18.13 -5.42 -17.86
CA HIS A 94 16.98 -6.16 -18.39
C HIS A 94 15.63 -5.49 -18.16
N ALA A 95 15.45 -4.74 -17.06
CA ALA A 95 14.17 -4.07 -16.77
C ALA A 95 13.72 -3.08 -17.87
N PRO A 96 14.60 -2.33 -18.55
CA PRO A 96 14.19 -1.47 -19.67
C PRO A 96 13.48 -2.19 -20.81
N ARG A 97 13.74 -3.50 -20.97
CA ARG A 97 13.15 -4.35 -22.03
C ARG A 97 11.74 -4.80 -21.71
N ALA A 98 11.30 -4.74 -20.43
CA ALA A 98 9.95 -5.05 -20.03
C ALA A 98 8.98 -3.93 -20.42
N GLU A 99 7.77 -4.28 -20.83
CA GLU A 99 6.72 -3.30 -21.10
C GLU A 99 6.18 -2.68 -19.80
N ARG A 100 6.25 -3.44 -18.68
CA ARG A 100 5.83 -3.00 -17.36
C ARG A 100 6.84 -3.43 -16.30
N LEU A 101 7.27 -2.47 -15.46
CA LEU A 101 8.16 -2.70 -14.33
C LEU A 101 7.36 -2.52 -13.03
N VAL A 102 7.34 -3.55 -12.19
CA VAL A 102 6.56 -3.57 -10.96
C VAL A 102 7.47 -3.77 -9.76
N SER A 103 7.33 -2.97 -8.73
CA SER A 103 7.89 -3.28 -7.41
C SER A 103 6.81 -3.43 -6.35
N VAL A 104 7.04 -4.36 -5.44
CA VAL A 104 6.21 -4.57 -4.27
C VAL A 104 7.05 -4.34 -3.04
N CYS A 105 6.55 -3.55 -2.07
CA CYS A 105 7.25 -3.29 -0.81
C CYS A 105 8.66 -2.69 -1.03
N THR A 106 9.64 -3.22 -0.32
CA THR A 106 11.05 -2.81 -0.42
C THR A 106 11.76 -3.25 -1.71
N GLY A 107 11.06 -3.92 -2.64
CA GLY A 107 11.58 -4.12 -4.00
C GLY A 107 11.93 -2.82 -4.72
N ALA A 108 11.29 -1.71 -4.30
CA ALA A 108 11.63 -0.36 -4.78
C ALA A 108 13.08 0.03 -4.45
N LEU A 109 13.67 -0.46 -3.36
CA LEU A 109 15.09 -0.19 -3.02
C LEU A 109 16.03 -0.80 -4.07
N LEU A 110 15.78 -2.05 -4.49
CA LEU A 110 16.57 -2.70 -5.55
C LEU A 110 16.47 -1.97 -6.88
N LEU A 111 15.26 -1.47 -7.22
CA LEU A 111 15.06 -0.68 -8.43
C LEU A 111 15.74 0.69 -8.35
N ALA A 112 15.74 1.33 -7.18
CA ALA A 112 16.45 2.59 -6.95
C ALA A 112 17.97 2.41 -7.05
N GLU A 113 18.54 1.35 -6.44
CA GLU A 113 19.96 1.01 -6.59
C GLU A 113 20.35 0.71 -8.06
N ALA A 114 19.40 0.20 -8.83
CA ALA A 114 19.58 0.00 -10.26
C ALA A 114 19.47 1.31 -11.09
N GLY A 115 19.09 2.46 -10.48
CA GLY A 115 18.84 3.72 -11.18
C GLY A 115 17.59 3.71 -12.06
N LEU A 116 16.62 2.85 -11.73
CA LEU A 116 15.39 2.65 -12.51
C LEU A 116 14.21 3.47 -12.01
N LEU A 117 14.39 4.20 -10.91
CA LEU A 117 13.34 5.03 -10.29
C LEU A 117 13.60 6.54 -10.40
N ASP A 118 14.76 6.95 -10.94
CA ASP A 118 15.14 8.36 -11.02
C ASP A 118 14.12 9.18 -11.84
N GLY A 119 13.66 10.30 -11.29
CA GLY A 119 12.65 11.17 -11.88
C GLY A 119 11.22 10.61 -11.83
N HIS A 120 11.01 9.43 -11.28
CA HIS A 120 9.69 8.80 -11.20
C HIS A 120 9.00 9.03 -9.86
N ARG A 121 7.67 9.13 -9.89
CA ARG A 121 6.83 9.09 -8.70
C ARG A 121 6.58 7.65 -8.29
N VAL A 122 6.94 7.32 -7.05
CA VAL A 122 6.90 5.95 -6.54
C VAL A 122 6.35 5.89 -5.13
N THR A 123 5.95 4.70 -4.70
CA THR A 123 5.74 4.38 -3.29
C THR A 123 6.49 3.10 -2.91
N THR A 124 6.70 2.91 -1.64
CA THR A 124 7.26 1.69 -1.05
C THR A 124 6.57 1.42 0.29
N HIS A 125 7.00 0.42 1.03
CA HIS A 125 6.47 0.15 2.36
C HIS A 125 6.65 1.38 3.27
N TRP A 126 5.60 1.79 3.98
CA TRP A 126 5.54 3.01 4.79
C TRP A 126 6.77 3.23 5.68
N ASN A 127 7.35 2.16 6.22
CA ASN A 127 8.52 2.22 7.10
C ASN A 127 9.83 2.56 6.36
N TYR A 128 9.82 2.53 5.02
CA TYR A 128 10.99 2.75 4.17
C TYR A 128 10.86 3.96 3.25
N CYS A 129 9.73 4.68 3.26
CA CYS A 129 9.53 5.86 2.42
C CYS A 129 10.55 6.96 2.71
N GLU A 130 10.80 7.26 4.00
CA GLU A 130 11.79 8.28 4.40
C GLU A 130 13.22 7.85 4.04
N GLN A 131 13.53 6.56 4.19
CA GLN A 131 14.84 6.02 3.79
C GLN A 131 15.04 6.13 2.30
N LEU A 132 14.08 5.68 1.49
CA LEU A 132 14.15 5.73 0.03
C LEU A 132 14.34 7.17 -0.47
N ALA A 133 13.56 8.13 0.08
CA ALA A 133 13.67 9.54 -0.31
C ALA A 133 15.00 10.18 0.09
N ARG A 134 15.60 9.76 1.21
CA ARG A 134 16.89 10.28 1.68
C ARG A 134 18.05 9.71 0.89
N ASP A 135 18.02 8.38 0.64
CA ASP A 135 19.14 7.65 0.04
C ASP A 135 19.15 7.81 -1.51
N PHE A 136 17.98 8.16 -2.11
CA PHE A 136 17.81 8.37 -3.56
C PHE A 136 17.05 9.68 -3.82
N PRO A 137 17.72 10.83 -3.78
CA PRO A 137 17.07 12.15 -3.84
C PRO A 137 16.39 12.47 -5.18
N ASP A 138 16.76 11.79 -6.26
CA ASP A 138 16.14 11.94 -7.59
C ASP A 138 14.82 11.16 -7.73
N VAL A 139 14.42 10.39 -6.70
CA VAL A 139 13.18 9.62 -6.68
C VAL A 139 12.08 10.40 -5.96
N HIS A 140 10.93 10.58 -6.61
CA HIS A 140 9.78 11.27 -6.00
C HIS A 140 8.92 10.32 -5.17
N VAL A 141 9.26 10.14 -3.89
CA VAL A 141 8.56 9.20 -3.01
C VAL A 141 7.25 9.78 -2.50
N ASP A 142 6.14 9.10 -2.79
CA ASP A 142 4.81 9.41 -2.24
C ASP A 142 4.46 8.35 -1.17
N PRO A 143 4.41 8.74 0.12
CA PRO A 143 4.22 7.78 1.22
C PRO A 143 2.76 7.40 1.47
N ASP A 144 1.79 8.10 0.87
CA ASP A 144 0.38 7.93 1.20
C ASP A 144 -0.34 6.81 0.44
N PRO A 145 -0.21 6.67 -0.90
CA PRO A 145 -0.97 5.68 -1.65
C PRO A 145 -0.46 4.26 -1.39
N ILE A 146 -1.39 3.27 -1.42
CA ILE A 146 -1.01 1.85 -1.33
C ILE A 146 -0.29 1.36 -2.59
N PHE A 147 -0.50 2.01 -3.73
CA PHE A 147 0.30 1.85 -4.94
C PHE A 147 0.31 3.13 -5.77
N VAL A 148 1.34 3.30 -6.58
CA VAL A 148 1.53 4.41 -7.54
C VAL A 148 1.79 3.81 -8.91
N ARG A 149 1.25 4.48 -9.94
CA ARG A 149 1.55 4.24 -11.35
C ARG A 149 2.18 5.47 -11.95
N ASP A 150 3.28 5.28 -12.67
CA ASP A 150 4.00 6.34 -13.39
C ASP A 150 4.57 5.78 -14.69
N GLY A 151 3.85 6.00 -15.80
CA GLY A 151 4.17 5.39 -17.09
C GLY A 151 4.14 3.86 -17.03
N LYS A 152 5.25 3.23 -17.41
CA LYS A 152 5.42 1.77 -17.33
C LYS A 152 5.78 1.25 -15.94
N LEU A 153 6.13 2.16 -15.03
CA LEU A 153 6.48 1.81 -13.65
C LEU A 153 5.23 1.74 -12.77
N ALA A 154 5.14 0.71 -11.94
CA ALA A 154 4.11 0.56 -10.93
C ALA A 154 4.73 0.09 -9.61
N THR A 155 4.49 0.80 -8.53
CA THR A 155 5.09 0.50 -7.23
C THR A 155 4.01 0.40 -6.15
N SER A 156 4.14 -0.50 -5.19
CA SER A 156 3.18 -0.68 -4.12
C SER A 156 3.81 -0.74 -2.74
N ALA A 157 2.99 -0.42 -1.74
CA ALA A 157 3.34 -0.44 -0.32
C ALA A 157 3.78 -1.81 0.22
N GLY A 158 3.43 -2.87 -0.49
CA GLY A 158 3.87 -4.22 -0.15
C GLY A 158 2.86 -5.05 0.62
N VAL A 159 3.26 -6.28 0.84
CA VAL A 159 2.47 -7.36 1.42
C VAL A 159 1.13 -7.48 0.66
N THR A 160 0.00 -7.19 1.29
CA THR A 160 -1.31 -7.27 0.63
C THR A 160 -1.53 -6.18 -0.43
N ALA A 161 -0.82 -5.05 -0.39
CA ALA A 161 -0.94 -4.01 -1.41
C ALA A 161 -0.38 -4.44 -2.79
N GLY A 162 0.46 -5.48 -2.82
CA GLY A 162 0.85 -6.15 -4.07
C GLY A 162 -0.32 -6.81 -4.78
N ILE A 163 -1.29 -7.35 -4.01
CA ILE A 163 -2.55 -7.91 -4.54
C ILE A 163 -3.40 -6.78 -5.15
N ASP A 164 -3.54 -5.64 -4.44
CA ASP A 164 -4.32 -4.49 -4.94
C ASP A 164 -3.72 -3.95 -6.25
N LEU A 165 -2.40 -3.83 -6.32
CA LEU A 165 -1.72 -3.42 -7.54
C LEU A 165 -1.94 -4.43 -8.67
N ALA A 166 -1.78 -5.72 -8.42
CA ALA A 166 -1.99 -6.75 -9.45
C ALA A 166 -3.45 -6.76 -9.97
N LEU A 167 -4.45 -6.58 -9.10
CA LEU A 167 -5.85 -6.41 -9.51
C LEU A 167 -6.05 -5.16 -10.39
N ALA A 168 -5.39 -4.04 -10.06
CA ALA A 168 -5.43 -2.84 -10.89
C ALA A 168 -4.79 -3.07 -12.28
N LEU A 169 -3.72 -3.86 -12.34
CA LEU A 169 -3.08 -4.25 -13.60
C LEU A 169 -3.95 -5.18 -14.45
N VAL A 170 -4.65 -6.13 -13.82
CA VAL A 170 -5.65 -6.99 -14.50
C VAL A 170 -6.85 -6.16 -14.97
N GLU A 171 -7.32 -5.18 -14.18
CA GLU A 171 -8.38 -4.24 -14.61
C GLU A 171 -7.97 -3.46 -15.86
N GLU A 172 -6.71 -3.02 -15.93
CA GLU A 172 -6.17 -2.31 -17.10
C GLU A 172 -6.05 -3.21 -18.33
N ASP A 173 -5.56 -4.43 -18.14
CA ASP A 173 -5.28 -5.38 -19.23
C ASP A 173 -6.56 -5.98 -19.83
N HIS A 174 -7.58 -6.25 -19.01
CA HIS A 174 -8.75 -7.07 -19.38
C HIS A 174 -10.10 -6.51 -18.90
N GLY A 175 -10.09 -5.35 -18.28
CA GLY A 175 -11.30 -4.68 -17.83
C GLY A 175 -11.74 -5.06 -16.40
N ARG A 176 -12.67 -4.25 -15.91
CA ARG A 176 -13.14 -4.27 -14.52
C ARG A 176 -13.83 -5.57 -14.12
N ASP A 177 -14.61 -6.16 -15.01
CA ASP A 177 -15.43 -7.33 -14.68
C ASP A 177 -14.57 -8.57 -14.37
N LEU A 178 -13.47 -8.75 -15.12
CA LEU A 178 -12.52 -9.80 -14.84
C LEU A 178 -11.79 -9.55 -13.50
N ALA A 179 -11.29 -8.33 -13.30
CA ALA A 179 -10.62 -7.99 -12.05
C ALA A 179 -11.54 -8.18 -10.82
N LEU A 180 -12.83 -7.83 -10.94
CA LEU A 180 -13.83 -8.06 -9.89
C LEU A 180 -14.07 -9.56 -9.65
N THR A 181 -14.10 -10.36 -10.70
CA THR A 181 -14.24 -11.81 -10.59
C THR A 181 -13.06 -12.44 -9.85
N VAL A 182 -11.83 -12.01 -10.17
CA VAL A 182 -10.61 -12.45 -9.48
C VAL A 182 -10.63 -12.00 -8.01
N ALA A 183 -10.98 -10.75 -7.74
CA ALA A 183 -11.05 -10.21 -6.38
C ALA A 183 -12.06 -11.00 -5.51
N ARG A 184 -13.23 -11.34 -6.06
CA ARG A 184 -14.23 -12.18 -5.38
C ARG A 184 -13.71 -13.59 -5.10
N HIS A 185 -13.00 -14.19 -6.06
CA HIS A 185 -12.42 -15.53 -5.88
C HIS A 185 -11.36 -15.55 -4.76
N LEU A 186 -10.53 -14.50 -4.69
CA LEU A 186 -9.51 -14.34 -3.66
C LEU A 186 -10.06 -13.82 -2.33
N VAL A 187 -11.37 -13.49 -2.26
CA VAL A 187 -12.02 -12.91 -1.08
C VAL A 187 -11.36 -11.61 -0.63
N VAL A 188 -10.99 -10.77 -1.60
CA VAL A 188 -10.39 -9.45 -1.36
C VAL A 188 -11.24 -8.35 -2.02
N PHE A 189 -11.04 -7.11 -1.59
CA PHE A 189 -11.66 -5.97 -2.27
C PHE A 189 -10.97 -5.70 -3.61
N LEU A 190 -11.75 -5.40 -4.66
CA LEU A 190 -11.17 -4.93 -5.93
C LEU A 190 -10.44 -3.60 -5.76
N ARG A 191 -10.99 -2.72 -4.93
CA ARG A 191 -10.38 -1.45 -4.54
C ARG A 191 -10.51 -1.32 -3.04
N ARG A 192 -9.41 -1.51 -2.34
CA ARG A 192 -9.37 -1.32 -0.90
C ARG A 192 -9.32 0.17 -0.59
N PRO A 193 -10.26 0.68 0.22
CA PRO A 193 -10.19 2.04 0.70
C PRO A 193 -8.98 2.18 1.62
N GLY A 194 -8.26 3.29 1.51
CA GLY A 194 -7.19 3.59 2.42
C GLY A 194 -5.88 4.00 1.75
N ASN A 195 -5.03 4.55 2.58
CA ASN A 195 -3.64 4.83 2.29
C ASN A 195 -2.76 4.10 3.30
N GLN A 196 -1.44 4.09 3.08
CA GLN A 196 -0.47 3.46 4.00
C GLN A 196 -0.51 4.09 5.40
N ALA A 197 -0.83 5.38 5.50
CA ALA A 197 -0.92 6.09 6.77
C ALA A 197 -1.96 5.46 7.72
N GLN A 198 -2.99 4.77 7.21
CA GLN A 198 -3.95 4.03 8.04
C GLN A 198 -3.27 2.89 8.81
N PHE A 199 -2.43 2.11 8.11
CA PHE A 199 -1.73 0.99 8.75
C PHE A 199 -0.66 1.48 9.71
N SER A 200 0.04 2.56 9.36
CA SER A 200 1.01 3.23 10.23
C SER A 200 0.34 3.81 11.48
N ALA A 201 -0.88 4.40 11.37
CA ALA A 201 -1.58 4.98 12.51
C ALA A 201 -2.15 3.94 13.47
N GLN A 202 -2.75 2.87 12.95
CA GLN A 202 -3.25 1.77 13.78
C GLN A 202 -2.12 0.99 14.46
N LEU A 203 -0.99 0.79 13.76
CA LEU A 203 0.19 0.15 14.33
C LEU A 203 0.91 1.08 15.35
N SER A 204 0.94 2.39 15.09
CA SER A 204 1.46 3.36 16.06
C SER A 204 0.58 3.46 17.32
N ALA A 205 -0.73 3.24 17.18
CA ALA A 205 -1.64 3.14 18.32
C ALA A 205 -1.37 1.89 19.19
N GLN A 206 -0.82 0.82 18.57
CA GLN A 206 -0.40 -0.38 19.29
C GLN A 206 1.00 -0.26 19.90
N THR A 207 1.79 0.76 19.55
CA THR A 207 3.20 0.90 19.96
C THR A 207 3.46 1.96 21.03
N ALA A 208 2.45 2.72 21.49
CA ALA A 208 2.65 3.61 22.65
C ALA A 208 3.02 2.77 23.88
N GLN A 209 4.25 2.87 24.33
CA GLN A 209 4.75 2.07 25.46
C GLN A 209 4.28 2.62 26.81
N ARG A 210 3.90 3.90 26.88
CA ARG A 210 3.38 4.52 28.10
C ARG A 210 1.88 4.36 28.19
N GLU A 211 1.41 3.65 29.22
CA GLU A 211 0.00 3.36 29.46
C GLU A 211 -0.94 4.57 29.25
N PRO A 212 -0.65 5.77 29.80
CA PRO A 212 -1.57 6.91 29.63
C PRO A 212 -1.70 7.41 28.18
N LEU A 213 -0.64 7.30 27.36
CA LEU A 213 -0.70 7.71 25.95
C LEU A 213 -1.42 6.69 25.09
N ARG A 214 -1.23 5.41 25.39
CA ARG A 214 -1.93 4.29 24.72
C ARG A 214 -3.44 4.36 24.99
N GLU A 215 -3.85 4.64 26.21
CA GLU A 215 -5.26 4.85 26.56
C GLU A 215 -5.87 6.04 25.80
N VAL A 216 -5.13 7.15 25.68
CA VAL A 216 -5.58 8.31 24.90
C VAL A 216 -5.69 7.99 23.42
N GLN A 217 -4.74 7.26 22.83
CA GLN A 217 -4.83 6.82 21.44
C GLN A 217 -6.04 5.94 21.19
N HIS A 218 -6.27 4.99 22.07
CA HIS A 218 -7.46 4.12 22.01
C HIS A 218 -8.75 4.94 22.12
N TRP A 219 -8.80 5.89 23.06
CA TRP A 219 -9.94 6.80 23.21
C TRP A 219 -10.24 7.59 21.95
N ILE A 220 -9.22 8.23 21.32
CA ILE A 220 -9.38 8.98 20.08
C ILE A 220 -10.00 8.11 18.98
N THR A 221 -9.53 6.86 18.86
CA THR A 221 -9.99 5.93 17.83
C THR A 221 -11.44 5.49 18.05
N GLN A 222 -11.85 5.31 19.29
CA GLN A 222 -13.21 4.87 19.66
C GLN A 222 -14.23 6.01 19.67
N HIS A 223 -13.78 7.26 19.86
CA HIS A 223 -14.65 8.42 20.04
C HIS A 223 -14.23 9.59 19.16
N PRO A 224 -14.27 9.44 17.81
CA PRO A 224 -13.83 10.48 16.88
C PRO A 224 -14.69 11.75 16.93
N ASP A 225 -15.94 11.62 17.40
CA ASP A 225 -16.91 12.71 17.57
C ASP A 225 -16.78 13.46 18.91
N ALA A 226 -15.98 12.94 19.85
CA ALA A 226 -15.78 13.57 21.16
C ALA A 226 -14.93 14.86 21.07
N ASP A 227 -14.82 15.56 22.20
CA ASP A 227 -13.86 16.65 22.35
C ASP A 227 -12.43 16.09 22.40
N LEU A 228 -11.72 16.22 21.29
CA LEU A 228 -10.35 15.77 21.10
C LEU A 228 -9.36 16.94 21.04
N ALA A 229 -9.69 18.09 21.67
CA ALA A 229 -8.76 19.17 21.87
C ALA A 229 -7.53 18.71 22.66
N VAL A 230 -6.38 19.32 22.39
CA VAL A 230 -5.11 18.93 23.05
C VAL A 230 -5.21 19.00 24.56
N ASP A 231 -5.93 20.00 25.09
CA ASP A 231 -6.13 20.17 26.52
C ASP A 231 -6.95 19.04 27.14
N SER A 232 -8.03 18.62 26.48
CA SER A 232 -8.89 17.51 26.90
C SER A 232 -8.14 16.18 26.87
N LEU A 233 -7.34 15.94 25.81
CA LEU A 233 -6.52 14.74 25.69
C LEU A 233 -5.38 14.72 26.72
N ALA A 234 -4.75 15.86 27.00
CA ALA A 234 -3.72 16.00 28.01
C ALA A 234 -4.27 15.75 29.42
N ALA A 235 -5.46 16.28 29.74
CA ALA A 235 -6.14 16.03 31.01
C ALA A 235 -6.42 14.53 31.20
N ARG A 236 -6.86 13.82 30.14
CA ARG A 236 -7.08 12.37 30.17
C ARG A 236 -5.78 11.60 30.42
N ALA A 237 -4.66 12.03 29.83
CA ALA A 237 -3.33 11.46 30.07
C ALA A 237 -2.73 11.88 31.43
N ARG A 238 -3.39 12.74 32.20
CA ARG A 238 -2.87 13.35 33.45
C ARG A 238 -1.54 14.08 33.23
N LEU A 239 -1.40 14.76 32.10
CA LEU A 239 -0.22 15.52 31.70
C LEU A 239 -0.60 16.99 31.44
N SER A 240 0.39 17.89 31.52
CA SER A 240 0.19 19.24 30.97
C SER A 240 0.10 19.20 29.44
N PRO A 241 -0.65 20.11 28.78
CA PRO A 241 -0.78 20.13 27.31
C PRO A 241 0.56 20.12 26.57
N ARG A 242 1.52 20.87 27.05
CA ARG A 242 2.88 20.94 26.47
C ARG A 242 3.62 19.60 26.61
N HIS A 243 3.54 18.96 27.77
CA HIS A 243 4.18 17.66 28.01
C HIS A 243 3.50 16.58 27.19
N PHE A 244 2.17 16.55 27.19
CA PHE A 244 1.38 15.61 26.37
C PHE A 244 1.74 15.72 24.89
N ALA A 245 1.71 16.92 24.30
CA ALA A 245 2.02 17.10 22.88
C ALA A 245 3.43 16.63 22.51
N ARG A 246 4.41 16.90 23.37
CA ARG A 246 5.81 16.46 23.19
C ARG A 246 5.93 14.93 23.30
N ALA A 247 5.38 14.34 24.35
CA ALA A 247 5.44 12.90 24.60
C ALA A 247 4.68 12.12 23.52
N PHE A 248 3.48 12.60 23.16
CA PHE A 248 2.68 12.01 22.10
C PHE A 248 3.41 12.01 20.76
N ARG A 249 4.04 13.15 20.38
CA ARG A 249 4.83 13.22 19.16
C ARG A 249 6.07 12.32 19.20
N ALA A 250 6.74 12.22 20.34
CA ALA A 250 7.90 11.36 20.49
C ALA A 250 7.55 9.86 20.32
N GLU A 251 6.37 9.43 20.79
CA GLU A 251 5.95 8.02 20.72
C GLU A 251 5.20 7.68 19.43
N THR A 252 4.45 8.63 18.84
CA THR A 252 3.60 8.37 17.68
C THR A 252 4.15 8.92 16.36
N GLY A 253 5.27 9.65 16.41
CA GLY A 253 5.86 10.33 15.25
C GLY A 253 5.05 11.52 14.72
N THR A 254 3.85 11.80 15.28
CA THR A 254 2.96 12.86 14.79
C THR A 254 2.37 13.69 15.92
N THR A 255 1.90 14.91 15.60
CA THR A 255 1.25 15.75 16.60
C THR A 255 -0.15 15.22 16.94
N PRO A 256 -0.68 15.44 18.18
CA PRO A 256 -2.01 15.04 18.56
C PRO A 256 -3.10 15.51 17.58
N GLY A 257 -3.05 16.78 17.14
CA GLY A 257 -4.02 17.32 16.19
C GLY A 257 -4.01 16.60 14.84
N ARG A 258 -2.82 16.35 14.26
CA ARG A 258 -2.71 15.57 13.01
C ARG A 258 -3.19 14.12 13.18
N TYR A 259 -2.96 13.52 14.34
CA TYR A 259 -3.46 12.19 14.66
C TYR A 259 -4.99 12.16 14.68
N VAL A 260 -5.62 13.13 15.38
CA VAL A 260 -7.08 13.29 15.43
C VAL A 260 -7.66 13.53 14.04
N ASP A 261 -7.09 14.45 13.25
CA ASP A 261 -7.54 14.72 11.88
C ASP A 261 -7.56 13.45 11.03
N ARG A 262 -6.53 12.62 11.15
CA ARG A 262 -6.41 11.35 10.43
C ARG A 262 -7.47 10.34 10.88
N VAL A 263 -7.67 10.15 12.19
CA VAL A 263 -8.70 9.24 12.72
C VAL A 263 -10.10 9.66 12.26
N ARG A 264 -10.41 10.96 12.31
CA ARG A 264 -11.69 11.50 11.84
C ARG A 264 -11.91 11.27 10.35
N LEU A 265 -10.88 11.49 9.54
CA LEU A 265 -10.95 11.26 8.10
C LEU A 265 -11.22 9.79 7.79
N GLU A 266 -10.53 8.90 8.46
CA GLU A 266 -10.69 7.46 8.29
C GLU A 266 -12.08 6.97 8.72
N HIS A 267 -12.58 7.46 9.85
CA HIS A 267 -13.93 7.14 10.31
C HIS A 267 -14.99 7.61 9.31
N ALA A 268 -14.86 8.84 8.78
CA ALA A 268 -15.77 9.38 7.78
C ALA A 268 -15.74 8.57 6.47
N ARG A 269 -14.55 8.12 6.06
CA ARG A 269 -14.39 7.27 4.87
C ARG A 269 -15.15 5.96 5.02
N ARG A 270 -14.93 5.23 6.13
CA ARG A 270 -15.65 3.98 6.42
C ARG A 270 -17.16 4.17 6.37
N LEU A 271 -17.69 5.21 7.02
CA LEU A 271 -19.11 5.49 6.98
C LEU A 271 -19.64 5.82 5.58
N LEU A 272 -18.85 6.49 4.74
CA LEU A 272 -19.21 6.78 3.34
C LEU A 272 -19.23 5.50 2.48
N GLU A 273 -18.37 4.54 2.77
CA GLU A 273 -18.23 3.27 2.06
C GLU A 273 -19.30 2.26 2.49
N ASP A 274 -19.48 2.10 3.81
CA ASP A 274 -20.25 1.02 4.41
C ASP A 274 -21.74 1.38 4.59
N THR A 275 -22.09 2.68 4.56
CA THR A 275 -23.46 3.13 4.88
C THR A 275 -24.07 4.04 3.82
N SER A 276 -25.41 4.15 3.85
CA SER A 276 -26.17 5.14 3.06
C SER A 276 -26.48 6.41 3.84
N GLU A 277 -25.89 6.57 5.02
CA GLU A 277 -26.14 7.72 5.87
C GLU A 277 -25.88 9.05 5.14
N PRO A 278 -26.71 10.09 5.40
CA PRO A 278 -26.48 11.42 4.85
C PRO A 278 -25.09 11.96 5.21
N VAL A 279 -24.49 12.74 4.29
CA VAL A 279 -23.14 13.33 4.49
C VAL A 279 -23.11 14.19 5.77
N GLU A 280 -24.22 14.84 6.09
CA GLU A 280 -24.40 15.65 7.29
C GLU A 280 -24.29 14.84 8.58
N ARG A 281 -24.87 13.62 8.59
CA ARG A 281 -24.77 12.70 9.72
C ARG A 281 -23.37 12.15 9.88
N ILE A 282 -22.75 11.75 8.76
CA ILE A 282 -21.38 11.27 8.75
C ILE A 282 -20.40 12.34 9.25
N ALA A 283 -20.58 13.60 8.82
CA ALA A 283 -19.72 14.69 9.29
C ALA A 283 -19.76 14.86 10.80
N ARG A 284 -20.97 14.74 11.39
CA ARG A 284 -21.13 14.80 12.86
C ARG A 284 -20.56 13.58 13.56
N ALA A 285 -20.90 12.38 13.10
CA ALA A 285 -20.41 11.13 13.67
C ALA A 285 -18.89 10.96 13.60
N SER A 286 -18.25 11.65 12.64
CA SER A 286 -16.80 11.65 12.50
C SER A 286 -16.11 12.86 13.16
N GLY A 287 -16.85 13.65 13.94
CA GLY A 287 -16.29 14.76 14.71
C GLY A 287 -15.93 16.02 13.91
N TYR A 288 -16.38 16.14 12.66
CA TYR A 288 -16.19 17.37 11.87
C TYR A 288 -17.21 18.46 12.21
N GLY A 289 -18.32 18.11 12.84
CA GLY A 289 -19.39 19.02 13.18
C GLY A 289 -20.22 19.47 11.97
N THR A 290 -19.59 19.86 10.87
CA THR A 290 -20.26 20.34 9.65
C THR A 290 -19.79 19.60 8.40
N PRO A 291 -20.67 19.43 7.38
CA PRO A 291 -20.29 18.85 6.08
C PRO A 291 -19.17 19.61 5.38
N GLU A 292 -19.13 20.93 5.54
CA GLU A 292 -18.10 21.76 4.92
C GLU A 292 -16.71 21.56 5.53
N ALA A 293 -16.63 21.37 6.86
CA ALA A 293 -15.36 21.02 7.51
C ALA A 293 -14.86 19.66 7.02
N MET A 294 -15.74 18.65 6.93
CA MET A 294 -15.42 17.36 6.36
C MET A 294 -14.99 17.47 4.90
N ARG A 295 -15.70 18.27 4.08
CA ARG A 295 -15.34 18.49 2.67
C ARG A 295 -13.93 19.05 2.52
N ARG A 296 -13.57 20.07 3.31
CA ARG A 296 -12.20 20.64 3.30
C ARG A 296 -11.15 19.58 3.64
N ALA A 297 -11.40 18.76 4.66
CA ALA A 297 -10.49 17.68 5.05
C ALA A 297 -10.31 16.65 3.92
N PHE A 298 -11.42 16.22 3.28
CA PHE A 298 -11.39 15.29 2.16
C PHE A 298 -10.65 15.85 0.95
N VAL A 299 -10.94 17.07 0.54
CA VAL A 299 -10.24 17.71 -0.60
C VAL A 299 -8.75 17.87 -0.29
N LYS A 300 -8.39 18.27 0.94
CA LYS A 300 -6.99 18.41 1.33
C LYS A 300 -6.22 17.09 1.35
N ALA A 301 -6.85 16.02 1.84
CA ALA A 301 -6.17 14.72 2.05
C ALA A 301 -6.31 13.77 0.85
N LEU A 302 -7.42 13.83 0.10
CA LEU A 302 -7.80 12.85 -0.91
C LEU A 302 -8.07 13.47 -2.29
N ALA A 303 -7.91 14.79 -2.45
CA ALA A 303 -8.20 15.55 -3.66
C ALA A 303 -9.62 15.30 -4.23
N THR A 304 -10.59 14.90 -3.38
CA THR A 304 -11.97 14.59 -3.78
C THR A 304 -12.96 15.02 -2.71
N ALA A 305 -14.22 15.33 -3.12
CA ALA A 305 -15.28 15.65 -2.17
C ALA A 305 -15.93 14.36 -1.60
N PRO A 306 -16.51 14.40 -0.36
CA PRO A 306 -17.12 13.22 0.27
C PRO A 306 -18.20 12.54 -0.57
N ALA A 307 -19.08 13.29 -1.22
CA ALA A 307 -20.13 12.75 -2.09
C ALA A 307 -19.54 12.06 -3.34
N GLU A 308 -18.49 12.63 -3.92
CA GLU A 308 -17.79 12.02 -5.04
C GLU A 308 -17.01 10.79 -4.60
N TYR A 309 -16.37 10.85 -3.43
CA TYR A 309 -15.71 9.71 -2.81
C TYR A 309 -16.69 8.54 -2.65
N ARG A 310 -17.86 8.76 -2.04
CA ARG A 310 -18.92 7.76 -1.91
C ARG A 310 -19.30 7.15 -3.26
N ARG A 311 -19.52 7.98 -4.28
CA ARG A 311 -19.93 7.50 -5.62
C ARG A 311 -18.87 6.59 -6.26
N ARG A 312 -17.58 6.85 -6.00
CA ARG A 312 -16.47 6.04 -6.55
C ARG A 312 -16.28 4.73 -5.81
N PHE A 313 -16.55 4.70 -4.51
CA PHE A 313 -16.18 3.57 -3.64
C PHE A 313 -17.38 2.76 -3.13
N ARG A 314 -18.59 3.26 -3.29
CA ARG A 314 -19.81 2.52 -2.95
C ARG A 314 -20.15 1.56 -4.06
N THR A 315 -20.14 0.25 -3.78
CA THR A 315 -20.73 -0.76 -4.66
C THR A 315 -22.26 -0.58 -4.65
N PRO A 316 -22.97 -0.49 -5.81
CA PRO A 316 -24.43 -0.53 -5.79
C PRO A 316 -24.86 -1.85 -5.18
N MET A 317 -25.60 -1.82 -4.09
CA MET A 317 -26.32 -3.00 -3.62
C MET A 317 -27.32 -3.35 -4.72
N SER A 318 -27.15 -4.52 -5.35
CA SER A 318 -28.15 -5.12 -6.21
C SER A 318 -29.41 -5.31 -5.37
N THR A 319 -30.42 -4.52 -5.68
CA THR A 319 -31.80 -4.77 -5.21
C THR A 319 -32.27 -6.04 -5.94
N THR A 320 -32.38 -7.13 -5.20
CA THR A 320 -33.14 -8.33 -5.62
C THR A 320 -34.60 -8.04 -5.47
#